data_a45b050200fa00ad9651e0344f200e7b
#
_entry.id   a45b050200fa00ad9651e0344f200e7b
#
_cell.length_a   1.000
_cell.length_b   1.000
_cell.length_c   1.000
_cell.angle_alpha   90.00
_cell.angle_beta   90.00
_cell.angle_gamma   90.00
#
_symmetry.space_group_name_H-M   'P 1'
#
loop_
_entity.id
_entity.type
_entity.pdbx_description
1 polymer ?
#
loop_
_entity_poly.entity_id
_entity_poly.type
_entity_poly.pdbx_seq_one_letter_code
_entity_poly.pdbx_strand_id
1 'polypeptide(L)'
;MKYKKPVSVLVVIHTAALDVLLLERARHPGFWQSVTGSQEDDEPLIETARREVLEETGIKAVAADFIDWQVTNRYEIFAEWRYRYAPGVTHNIEHVFSLCLPEPGDVTIAPDEHLAWRWLPWRQAAEACFSWSNRDAILELPRRLGMPRQGS
;
A
#
# COMPACT_ATOMS: atom_id res chain seq x y z
N MET A 1 -6.97 20.24 -16.16
CA MET A 1 -7.12 19.17 -15.16
C MET A 1 -5.94 18.23 -15.22
N LYS A 2 -5.34 17.97 -14.07
CA LYS A 2 -4.21 17.04 -14.00
C LYS A 2 -4.73 15.64 -13.70
N TYR A 3 -4.49 14.73 -14.60
CA TYR A 3 -4.88 13.33 -14.41
C TYR A 3 -3.84 12.59 -13.57
N LYS A 4 -4.30 11.55 -12.84
CA LYS A 4 -3.40 10.63 -12.16
C LYS A 4 -2.61 9.81 -13.19
N LYS A 5 -1.36 9.54 -12.88
CA LYS A 5 -0.57 8.61 -13.68
C LYS A 5 -1.00 7.18 -13.35
N PRO A 6 -1.11 6.30 -14.35
CA PRO A 6 -1.43 4.88 -14.10
C PRO A 6 -0.18 4.09 -13.68
N VAL A 7 0.62 4.67 -12.81
CA VAL A 7 1.79 4.08 -12.19
C VAL A 7 1.71 4.42 -10.71
N SER A 8 1.71 3.41 -9.86
CA SER A 8 1.52 3.62 -8.42
C SER A 8 2.46 2.74 -7.60
N VAL A 9 2.50 3.02 -6.31
CA VAL A 9 3.18 2.19 -5.32
C VAL A 9 2.16 1.57 -4.39
N LEU A 10 2.51 0.40 -3.86
CA LEU A 10 1.83 -0.25 -2.75
C LEU A 10 2.89 -0.46 -1.68
N VAL A 11 2.68 0.09 -0.50
CA VAL A 11 3.66 -0.05 0.59
C VAL A 11 3.04 -0.84 1.73
N VAL A 12 3.53 -2.04 1.95
CA VAL A 12 3.13 -2.87 3.09
C VAL A 12 3.96 -2.43 4.30
N ILE A 13 3.29 -1.82 5.28
CA ILE A 13 3.93 -1.40 6.54
C ILE A 13 3.69 -2.48 7.56
N HIS A 14 4.77 -3.00 8.14
CA HIS A 14 4.67 -4.13 9.06
C HIS A 14 5.73 -4.07 10.14
N THR A 15 5.56 -4.90 11.17
CA THR A 15 6.58 -5.12 12.20
C THR A 15 7.31 -6.42 11.94
N ALA A 16 8.41 -6.66 12.68
CA ALA A 16 9.14 -7.94 12.61
C ALA A 16 8.26 -9.11 13.07
N ALA A 17 7.28 -8.85 13.94
CA ALA A 17 6.33 -9.85 14.40
C ALA A 17 5.19 -10.09 13.42
N LEU A 18 5.20 -9.41 12.26
CA LEU A 18 4.21 -9.53 11.18
C LEU A 18 2.83 -9.00 11.55
N ASP A 19 2.77 -7.96 12.36
CA ASP A 19 1.60 -7.11 12.42
C ASP A 19 1.65 -6.15 11.24
N VAL A 20 0.54 -5.99 10.55
CA VAL A 20 0.45 -5.20 9.32
C VAL A 20 -0.54 -4.06 9.51
N LEU A 21 -0.13 -2.88 9.08
CA LEU A 21 -0.97 -1.68 9.14
C LEU A 21 -1.92 -1.63 7.95
N LEU A 22 -3.21 -1.46 8.24
CA LEU A 22 -4.22 -1.22 7.21
C LEU A 22 -4.96 0.08 7.51
N LEU A 23 -5.41 0.74 6.44
CA LEU A 23 -6.17 1.97 6.46
C LEU A 23 -7.53 1.73 5.80
N GLU A 24 -8.58 2.28 6.36
CA GLU A 24 -9.92 2.19 5.80
C GLU A 24 -10.21 3.40 4.92
N ARG A 25 -10.67 3.18 3.69
CA ARG A 25 -10.93 4.26 2.73
C ARG A 25 -12.16 5.09 3.13
N ALA A 26 -12.01 6.40 3.15
CA ALA A 26 -13.10 7.31 3.48
C ALA A 26 -14.24 7.23 2.44
N ARG A 27 -13.91 7.09 1.17
CA ARG A 27 -14.89 7.06 0.07
C ARG A 27 -15.53 5.70 -0.14
N HIS A 28 -14.97 4.66 0.48
CA HIS A 28 -15.48 3.29 0.41
C HIS A 28 -15.35 2.65 1.79
N PRO A 29 -16.23 2.99 2.75
CA PRO A 29 -16.19 2.37 4.07
C PRO A 29 -16.23 0.86 3.98
N GLY A 30 -15.40 0.20 4.79
CA GLY A 30 -15.22 -1.24 4.74
C GLY A 30 -14.11 -1.71 3.81
N PHE A 31 -13.57 -0.83 2.96
CA PHE A 31 -12.44 -1.16 2.09
C PHE A 31 -11.14 -0.82 2.82
N TRP A 32 -10.41 -1.86 3.21
CA TRP A 32 -9.12 -1.76 3.91
C TRP A 32 -7.97 -2.01 2.95
N GLN A 33 -6.88 -1.31 3.16
CA GLN A 33 -5.71 -1.38 2.27
C GLN A 33 -4.43 -0.93 2.98
N SER A 34 -3.29 -1.36 2.43
CA SER A 34 -1.99 -0.77 2.74
C SER A 34 -1.89 0.61 2.12
N VAL A 35 -0.80 1.33 2.38
CA VAL A 35 -0.55 2.63 1.74
C VAL A 35 -0.41 2.44 0.25
N THR A 36 -1.10 3.27 -0.53
CA THR A 36 -1.01 3.26 -1.98
C THR A 36 -1.16 4.68 -2.52
N GLY A 37 -0.53 4.95 -3.64
CA GLY A 37 -0.66 6.24 -4.31
C GLY A 37 0.09 6.29 -5.61
N SER A 38 -0.28 7.25 -6.46
CA SER A 38 0.26 7.39 -7.80
C SER A 38 1.55 8.20 -7.82
N GLN A 39 2.45 7.83 -8.72
CA GLN A 39 3.63 8.62 -9.03
C GLN A 39 3.23 10.01 -9.51
N GLU A 40 3.91 11.03 -9.01
CA GLU A 40 3.74 12.40 -9.50
C GLU A 40 4.91 12.76 -10.40
N ASP A 41 4.60 13.26 -11.59
CA ASP A 41 5.60 13.67 -12.58
C ASP A 41 6.68 12.58 -12.75
N ASP A 42 7.94 12.93 -12.65
CA ASP A 42 9.06 12.00 -12.82
C ASP A 42 9.73 11.62 -11.51
N GLU A 43 9.01 11.72 -10.37
CA GLU A 43 9.63 11.35 -9.09
C GLU A 43 10.05 9.87 -9.11
N PRO A 44 11.22 9.53 -8.53
CA PRO A 44 11.58 8.13 -8.36
C PRO A 44 10.51 7.41 -7.53
N LEU A 45 10.24 6.14 -7.82
CA LEU A 45 9.19 5.40 -7.13
C LEU A 45 9.44 5.29 -5.62
N ILE A 46 10.70 5.24 -5.19
CA ILE A 46 11.01 5.26 -3.75
C ILE A 46 10.54 6.58 -3.11
N GLU A 47 10.62 7.69 -3.83
CA GLU A 47 10.13 8.97 -3.32
C GLU A 47 8.61 9.02 -3.33
N THR A 48 7.96 8.38 -4.31
CA THR A 48 6.51 8.19 -4.29
C THR A 48 6.11 7.44 -3.02
N ALA A 49 6.81 6.34 -2.71
CA ALA A 49 6.54 5.54 -1.52
C ALA A 49 6.70 6.35 -0.23
N ARG A 50 7.80 7.09 -0.11
CA ARG A 50 8.05 7.93 1.07
C ARG A 50 6.97 9.00 1.24
N ARG A 51 6.64 9.68 0.15
CA ARG A 51 5.63 10.75 0.16
C ARG A 51 4.27 10.22 0.57
N GLU A 52 3.84 9.12 -0.04
CA GLU A 52 2.54 8.54 0.27
C GLU A 52 2.46 8.01 1.71
N VAL A 53 3.53 7.40 2.20
CA VAL A 53 3.57 6.94 3.60
C VAL A 53 3.43 8.13 4.54
N LEU A 54 4.16 9.21 4.29
CA LEU A 54 4.08 10.40 5.12
C LEU A 54 2.68 11.03 5.07
N GLU A 55 2.12 11.18 3.87
CA GLU A 55 0.79 11.78 3.70
C GLU A 55 -0.31 10.96 4.37
N GLU A 56 -0.26 9.65 4.24
CA GLU A 56 -1.35 8.78 4.70
C GLU A 56 -1.23 8.34 6.14
N THR A 57 -0.03 8.34 6.71
CA THR A 57 0.20 7.79 8.06
C THR A 57 0.96 8.74 9.01
N GLY A 58 1.57 9.78 8.49
CA GLY A 58 2.43 10.66 9.29
C GLY A 58 3.80 10.06 9.61
N ILE A 59 4.09 8.86 9.13
CA ILE A 59 5.35 8.18 9.41
C ILE A 59 6.46 8.79 8.56
N LYS A 60 7.53 9.27 9.23
CA LYS A 60 8.71 9.82 8.58
C LYS A 60 9.76 8.74 8.43
N ALA A 61 9.88 8.17 7.24
CA ALA A 61 10.85 7.14 6.94
C ALA A 61 11.81 7.66 5.86
N VAL A 62 13.04 7.16 5.86
CA VAL A 62 14.03 7.49 4.83
C VAL A 62 14.05 6.39 3.78
N ALA A 63 14.60 6.69 2.60
CA ALA A 63 14.61 5.73 1.49
C ALA A 63 15.22 4.39 1.87
N ALA A 64 16.28 4.38 2.68
CA ALA A 64 16.95 3.17 3.11
C ALA A 64 16.08 2.24 3.98
N ASP A 65 15.00 2.75 4.56
CA ASP A 65 14.09 1.95 5.38
C ASP A 65 13.13 1.10 4.55
N PHE A 66 12.99 1.43 3.26
CA PHE A 66 12.08 0.72 2.37
C PHE A 66 12.80 -0.40 1.64
N ILE A 67 12.06 -1.48 1.38
CA ILE A 67 12.53 -2.56 0.51
C ILE A 67 11.69 -2.55 -0.76
N ASP A 68 12.36 -2.37 -1.91
CA ASP A 68 11.73 -2.51 -3.21
C ASP A 68 11.67 -4.00 -3.53
N TRP A 69 10.48 -4.54 -3.67
CA TRP A 69 10.31 -5.97 -3.95
C TRP A 69 10.63 -6.33 -5.39
N GLN A 70 10.75 -5.33 -6.28
CA GLN A 70 10.91 -5.54 -7.72
C GLN A 70 9.78 -6.42 -8.28
N VAL A 71 8.60 -6.22 -7.75
CA VAL A 71 7.38 -6.90 -8.17
C VAL A 71 6.41 -5.83 -8.64
N THR A 72 5.80 -6.08 -9.79
CA THR A 72 4.75 -5.21 -10.32
C THR A 72 3.48 -6.01 -10.53
N ASN A 73 2.36 -5.35 -10.29
CA ASN A 73 1.04 -5.91 -10.56
C ASN A 73 0.35 -5.00 -11.58
N ARG A 74 -0.18 -5.59 -12.63
CA ARG A 74 -0.99 -4.86 -13.59
C ARG A 74 -2.44 -5.24 -13.35
N TYR A 75 -3.27 -4.26 -13.09
CA TYR A 75 -4.68 -4.55 -12.84
C TYR A 75 -5.59 -3.52 -13.51
N GLU A 76 -6.82 -3.95 -13.77
CA GLU A 76 -7.83 -3.08 -14.34
C GLU A 76 -8.36 -2.14 -13.26
N ILE A 77 -8.39 -0.86 -13.59
CA ILE A 77 -8.92 0.17 -12.70
C ILE A 77 -10.45 0.02 -12.66
N PHE A 78 -11.04 0.04 -11.45
CA PHE A 78 -12.49 0.02 -11.33
C PHE A 78 -13.09 1.12 -12.18
N ALA A 79 -14.15 0.77 -12.94
CA ALA A 79 -14.77 1.71 -13.88
C ALA A 79 -15.16 3.04 -13.22
N GLU A 80 -15.62 2.98 -11.97
CA GLU A 80 -16.04 4.16 -11.20
C GLU A 80 -14.89 5.10 -10.85
N TRP A 81 -13.62 4.64 -10.95
CA TRP A 81 -12.44 5.44 -10.64
C TRP A 81 -11.68 5.92 -11.88
N ARG A 82 -12.08 5.46 -13.08
CA ARG A 82 -11.34 5.80 -14.32
C ARG A 82 -11.38 7.27 -14.68
N TYR A 83 -12.38 8.01 -14.18
CA TYR A 83 -12.47 9.45 -14.43
C TYR A 83 -11.26 10.23 -13.93
N ARG A 84 -10.50 9.65 -12.99
CA ARG A 84 -9.30 10.28 -12.41
C ARG A 84 -8.09 10.20 -13.36
N TYR A 85 -8.18 9.38 -14.39
CA TYR A 85 -7.10 9.12 -15.35
C TYR A 85 -7.45 9.71 -16.70
N ALA A 86 -6.43 9.84 -17.56
CA ALA A 86 -6.66 10.32 -18.93
C ALA A 86 -7.61 9.37 -19.69
N PRO A 87 -8.40 9.89 -20.64
CA PRO A 87 -9.26 9.04 -21.44
C PRO A 87 -8.48 7.89 -22.09
N GLY A 88 -9.07 6.69 -22.05
CA GLY A 88 -8.44 5.50 -22.61
C GLY A 88 -7.55 4.73 -21.65
N VAL A 89 -7.24 5.28 -20.47
CA VAL A 89 -6.48 4.56 -19.43
C VAL A 89 -7.42 3.59 -18.72
N THR A 90 -7.11 2.30 -18.78
CA THR A 90 -7.94 1.25 -18.18
C THR A 90 -7.20 0.44 -17.14
N HIS A 91 -5.87 0.43 -17.18
CA HIS A 91 -5.02 -0.38 -16.28
C HIS A 91 -3.99 0.47 -15.58
N ASN A 92 -3.64 0.03 -14.38
CA ASN A 92 -2.60 0.64 -13.55
C ASN A 92 -1.46 -0.37 -13.35
N ILE A 93 -0.23 0.13 -13.30
CA ILE A 93 0.95 -0.67 -12.93
C ILE A 93 1.33 -0.29 -11.51
N GLU A 94 1.29 -1.26 -10.62
CA GLU A 94 1.57 -1.06 -9.19
C GLU A 94 2.91 -1.69 -8.83
N HIS A 95 3.78 -0.92 -8.18
CA HIS A 95 5.08 -1.38 -7.71
C HIS A 95 5.04 -1.62 -6.21
N VAL A 96 5.48 -2.78 -5.76
CA VAL A 96 5.35 -3.21 -4.37
C VAL A 96 6.62 -2.88 -3.57
N PHE A 97 6.40 -2.25 -2.42
CA PHE A 97 7.44 -1.95 -1.42
C PHE A 97 6.99 -2.44 -0.05
N SER A 98 7.93 -2.62 0.85
CA SER A 98 7.61 -2.82 2.26
C SER A 98 8.43 -1.89 3.13
N LEU A 99 7.88 -1.61 4.33
CA LEU A 99 8.52 -0.79 5.34
C LEU A 99 8.34 -1.49 6.68
N CYS A 100 9.46 -1.86 7.32
CA CYS A 100 9.43 -2.53 8.62
C CYS A 100 9.61 -1.49 9.72
N LEU A 101 8.71 -1.51 10.71
CA LEU A 101 8.79 -0.68 11.91
C LEU A 101 9.14 -1.55 13.10
N PRO A 102 9.79 -1.00 14.14
CA PRO A 102 10.17 -1.80 15.31
C PRO A 102 8.96 -2.35 16.07
N GLU A 103 7.84 -1.62 16.09
CA GLU A 103 6.62 -2.04 16.80
C GLU A 103 5.41 -1.32 16.23
N PRO A 104 4.19 -1.83 16.46
CA PRO A 104 2.99 -1.10 16.09
C PRO A 104 2.92 0.24 16.85
N GLY A 105 2.62 1.30 16.15
CA GLY A 105 2.54 2.62 16.74
C GLY A 105 1.31 3.36 16.27
N ASP A 106 1.13 4.56 16.82
CA ASP A 106 0.05 5.43 16.44
C ASP A 106 0.28 6.00 15.04
N VAL A 107 -0.82 6.19 14.34
CA VAL A 107 -0.84 6.65 12.95
C VAL A 107 -1.67 7.92 12.89
N THR A 108 -1.20 8.90 12.14
CA THR A 108 -1.96 10.12 11.87
C THR A 108 -2.50 10.05 10.45
N ILE A 109 -3.78 9.67 10.33
CA ILE A 109 -4.42 9.55 9.02
C ILE A 109 -4.87 10.90 8.48
N ALA A 110 -5.00 10.98 7.14
CA ALA A 110 -5.62 12.12 6.47
C ALA A 110 -7.13 11.90 6.45
N PRO A 111 -7.92 12.71 7.21
CA PRO A 111 -9.35 12.39 7.41
C PRO A 111 -10.20 12.44 6.14
N ASP A 112 -9.77 13.17 5.11
CA ASP A 112 -10.46 13.23 3.83
C ASP A 112 -10.19 12.00 2.96
N GLU A 113 -9.16 11.22 3.27
CA GLU A 113 -8.80 10.04 2.51
C GLU A 113 -9.10 8.74 3.25
N HIS A 114 -8.92 8.72 4.58
CA HIS A 114 -9.07 7.52 5.39
C HIS A 114 -9.88 7.80 6.64
N LEU A 115 -10.70 6.81 7.05
CA LEU A 115 -11.58 6.88 8.22
C LEU A 115 -10.91 6.34 9.48
N ALA A 116 -10.08 5.31 9.34
CA ALA A 116 -9.53 4.58 10.47
C ALA A 116 -8.25 3.87 10.08
N TRP A 117 -7.52 3.45 11.08
CA TRP A 117 -6.32 2.62 10.90
C TRP A 117 -6.35 1.48 11.90
N ARG A 118 -5.68 0.37 11.54
CA ARG A 118 -5.66 -0.83 12.37
C ARG A 118 -4.39 -1.64 12.11
N TRP A 119 -3.80 -2.16 13.18
CA TRP A 119 -2.74 -3.15 13.08
C TRP A 119 -3.37 -4.53 13.24
N LEU A 120 -3.11 -5.43 12.29
CA LEU A 120 -3.63 -6.81 12.31
C LEU A 120 -2.51 -7.79 12.05
N PRO A 121 -2.57 -9.01 12.67
CA PRO A 121 -1.68 -10.08 12.25
C PRO A 121 -1.79 -10.30 10.74
N TRP A 122 -0.68 -10.62 10.10
CA TRP A 122 -0.58 -10.60 8.64
C TRP A 122 -1.66 -11.41 7.90
N ARG A 123 -2.05 -12.58 8.41
CA ARG A 123 -3.12 -13.37 7.76
C ARG A 123 -4.46 -12.67 7.83
N GLN A 124 -4.79 -12.10 8.98
CA GLN A 124 -6.02 -11.33 9.14
C GLN A 124 -5.99 -10.07 8.28
N ALA A 125 -4.83 -9.42 8.21
CA ALA A 125 -4.67 -8.23 7.37
C ALA A 125 -4.91 -8.58 5.90
N ALA A 126 -4.34 -9.71 5.42
CA ALA A 126 -4.55 -10.15 4.05
C ALA A 126 -6.03 -10.38 3.75
N GLU A 127 -6.75 -11.04 4.67
CA GLU A 127 -8.18 -11.29 4.50
C GLU A 127 -9.01 -10.00 4.50
N ALA A 128 -8.58 -8.99 5.22
CA ALA A 128 -9.30 -7.71 5.31
C ALA A 128 -9.14 -6.85 4.06
N CYS A 129 -8.11 -7.07 3.24
CA CYS A 129 -7.84 -6.25 2.07
C CYS A 129 -8.89 -6.42 0.99
N PHE A 130 -9.33 -5.29 0.40
CA PHE A 130 -10.32 -5.34 -0.68
C PHE A 130 -9.68 -5.71 -2.03
N SER A 131 -8.38 -5.45 -2.22
CA SER A 131 -7.71 -5.71 -3.50
C SER A 131 -6.89 -7.00 -3.44
N TRP A 132 -6.90 -7.74 -4.56
CA TRP A 132 -6.15 -9.00 -4.66
C TRP A 132 -4.63 -8.77 -4.59
N SER A 133 -4.13 -7.69 -5.18
CA SER A 133 -2.69 -7.42 -5.20
C SER A 133 -2.17 -7.10 -3.81
N ASN A 134 -2.94 -6.37 -3.01
CA ASN A 134 -2.59 -6.06 -1.64
C ASN A 134 -2.60 -7.33 -0.77
N ARG A 135 -3.64 -8.15 -0.92
CA ARG A 135 -3.72 -9.43 -0.22
C ARG A 135 -2.52 -10.30 -0.56
N ASP A 136 -2.21 -10.44 -1.84
CA ASP A 136 -1.12 -11.30 -2.29
C ASP A 136 0.24 -10.81 -1.77
N ALA A 137 0.45 -9.48 -1.72
CA ALA A 137 1.68 -8.92 -1.17
C ALA A 137 1.83 -9.27 0.31
N ILE A 138 0.77 -9.14 1.10
CA ILE A 138 0.81 -9.46 2.53
C ILE A 138 1.09 -10.95 2.73
N LEU A 139 0.46 -11.82 1.92
CA LEU A 139 0.68 -13.27 2.02
C LEU A 139 2.12 -13.66 1.68
N GLU A 140 2.82 -12.87 0.85
CA GLU A 140 4.22 -13.11 0.51
C GLU A 140 5.19 -12.59 1.58
N LEU A 141 4.72 -11.80 2.53
CA LEU A 141 5.57 -11.12 3.48
C LEU A 141 6.49 -12.05 4.27
N PRO A 142 6.00 -13.18 4.85
CA PRO A 142 6.89 -14.08 5.58
C PRO A 142 8.03 -14.63 4.72
N ARG A 143 7.73 -15.00 3.48
CA ARG A 143 8.75 -15.51 2.55
C ARG A 143 9.80 -14.44 2.25
N ARG A 144 9.36 -13.19 2.07
CA ARG A 144 10.26 -12.08 1.79
C ARG A 144 11.20 -11.78 2.95
N LEU A 145 10.77 -12.08 4.16
CA LEU A 145 11.59 -11.91 5.36
C LEU A 145 12.43 -13.14 5.69
N GLY A 146 12.45 -14.17 4.81
CA GLY A 146 13.21 -15.39 5.03
C GLY A 146 12.61 -16.31 6.08
N MET A 147 11.33 -16.15 6.40
CA MET A 147 10.64 -17.00 7.37
C MET A 147 10.12 -18.27 6.73
N PRO A 148 10.10 -19.42 7.44
CA PRO A 148 9.44 -20.61 6.92
C PRO A 148 7.96 -20.37 6.68
N ARG A 149 7.40 -21.00 5.64
CA ARG A 149 5.96 -20.96 5.40
C ARG A 149 5.25 -21.67 6.55
N GLN A 150 4.30 -20.99 7.17
CA GLN A 150 3.49 -21.58 8.21
C GLN A 150 2.42 -22.49 7.61
N GLY A 151 2.22 -23.64 8.22
CA GLY A 151 1.23 -24.60 7.76
C GLY A 151 1.68 -25.45 6.59
N SER A 152 2.93 -25.34 6.22
CA SER A 152 3.53 -26.23 5.23
C SER A 152 4.05 -27.49 5.88
#